data_da9d5b081be0a69de26a04707c6b30e9
#
_entry.id   da9d5b081be0a69de26a04707c6b30e9
#
_cell.length_a   1.000
_cell.length_b   1.000
_cell.length_c   1.000
_cell.angle_alpha   90.00
_cell.angle_beta   90.00
_cell.angle_gamma   90.00
#
_symmetry.space_group_name_H-M   'P 1'
#
loop_
_entity.id
_entity.type
_entity.pdbx_description
1 polymer ?
#
loop_
_entity_poly.entity_id
_entity_poly.type
_entity_poly.pdbx_seq_one_letter_code
_entity_poly.pdbx_strand_id
1 'polypeptide(L)'
;MIVNIDYSKAISYFVIFLLSIIILSTCTNSENAQLALKDKIKISDLKADIYKSKITQLNADIVQIGKQKQAERVKIVTIIKEVEKKINLVPKLNTKGIANYYQNRYKLPVTITQYGVALSDTIAKLNIKETIEKDGLQMELELTKNILLFSENQNILKDTIILNKDLIIIQKDSQIGLHLQLEKSLNKSIKAEKTKKTIWKVASGILLAGGGYYLVTN
;
A
#
# COMPACT_ATOMS: atom_id res chain seq x y z
N MET A 1 -56.98 49.23 -36.17
CA MET A 1 -57.12 48.42 -34.96
C MET A 1 -55.79 48.58 -34.18
N ILE A 2 -55.74 49.52 -33.22
CA ILE A 2 -54.55 49.79 -32.44
C ILE A 2 -54.61 48.75 -31.29
N VAL A 3 -53.71 47.75 -31.34
CA VAL A 3 -53.56 46.79 -30.24
C VAL A 3 -52.90 47.54 -29.10
N ASN A 4 -53.66 47.82 -28.08
CA ASN A 4 -53.20 48.52 -26.87
C ASN A 4 -52.45 47.40 -26.07
N ILE A 5 -51.14 47.27 -26.30
CA ILE A 5 -50.29 46.31 -25.57
C ILE A 5 -50.14 46.87 -24.17
N ASP A 6 -50.70 46.17 -23.20
CA ASP A 6 -50.56 46.52 -21.80
C ASP A 6 -49.09 46.25 -21.39
N TYR A 7 -48.26 47.31 -21.53
CA TYR A 7 -46.79 47.21 -21.25
C TYR A 7 -46.46 46.71 -19.86
N SER A 8 -47.35 46.93 -18.90
CA SER A 8 -47.21 46.48 -17.54
C SER A 8 -47.22 44.88 -17.45
N LYS A 9 -48.11 44.25 -18.22
CA LYS A 9 -48.17 42.78 -18.30
C LYS A 9 -46.98 42.21 -19.09
N ALA A 10 -46.57 42.87 -20.16
CA ALA A 10 -45.42 42.43 -20.96
C ALA A 10 -44.12 42.46 -20.13
N ILE A 11 -43.91 43.52 -19.33
CA ILE A 11 -42.77 43.62 -18.41
C ILE A 11 -42.81 42.55 -17.33
N SER A 12 -43.97 42.26 -16.76
CA SER A 12 -44.13 41.23 -15.74
C SER A 12 -43.81 39.85 -16.28
N TYR A 13 -44.26 39.48 -17.47
CA TYR A 13 -43.93 38.21 -18.12
C TYR A 13 -42.44 38.10 -18.46
N PHE A 14 -41.82 39.17 -18.90
CA PHE A 14 -40.40 39.24 -19.20
C PHE A 14 -39.55 39.04 -17.94
N VAL A 15 -39.91 39.69 -16.85
CA VAL A 15 -39.23 39.47 -15.54
C VAL A 15 -39.36 38.05 -15.03
N ILE A 16 -40.56 37.46 -15.12
CA ILE A 16 -40.79 36.06 -14.75
C ILE A 16 -39.96 35.11 -15.62
N PHE A 17 -39.86 35.35 -16.91
CA PHE A 17 -39.07 34.58 -17.84
C PHE A 17 -37.56 34.65 -17.52
N LEU A 18 -37.02 35.84 -17.28
CA LEU A 18 -35.62 36.05 -16.86
C LEU A 18 -35.32 35.37 -15.53
N LEU A 19 -36.20 35.50 -14.54
CA LEU A 19 -36.04 34.79 -13.26
C LEU A 19 -36.04 33.27 -13.43
N SER A 20 -36.86 32.73 -14.32
CA SER A 20 -36.92 31.31 -14.63
C SER A 20 -35.60 30.80 -15.23
N ILE A 21 -35.01 31.55 -16.15
CA ILE A 21 -33.71 31.23 -16.76
C ILE A 21 -32.60 31.24 -15.70
N ILE A 22 -32.54 32.25 -14.84
CA ILE A 22 -31.55 32.33 -13.76
C ILE A 22 -31.67 31.15 -12.79
N ILE A 23 -32.90 30.77 -12.42
CA ILE A 23 -33.17 29.64 -11.52
C ILE A 23 -32.74 28.34 -12.15
N LEU A 24 -33.05 28.10 -13.44
CA LEU A 24 -32.63 26.90 -14.15
C LEU A 24 -31.11 26.78 -14.26
N SER A 25 -30.45 27.87 -14.64
CA SER A 25 -28.96 27.91 -14.76
C SER A 25 -28.26 27.64 -13.44
N THR A 26 -28.75 28.18 -12.33
CA THR A 26 -28.15 27.93 -11.01
C THR A 26 -28.36 26.51 -10.51
N CYS A 27 -29.47 25.84 -10.84
CA CYS A 27 -29.73 24.46 -10.48
C CYS A 27 -28.81 23.48 -11.22
N THR A 28 -28.67 23.63 -12.53
CA THR A 28 -27.81 22.74 -13.34
C THR A 28 -26.33 22.83 -12.96
N ASN A 29 -25.84 24.05 -12.70
CA ASN A 29 -24.45 24.20 -12.22
C ASN A 29 -24.20 23.59 -10.84
N SER A 30 -25.18 23.61 -9.95
CA SER A 30 -25.05 22.96 -8.63
C SER A 30 -25.03 21.46 -8.70
N GLU A 31 -25.85 20.83 -9.53
CA GLU A 31 -25.89 19.38 -9.73
C GLU A 31 -24.59 18.85 -10.36
N ASN A 32 -24.11 19.53 -11.40
CA ASN A 32 -22.84 19.17 -12.04
C ASN A 32 -21.66 19.27 -11.07
N ALA A 33 -21.61 20.29 -10.20
CA ALA A 33 -20.59 20.41 -9.18
C ALA A 33 -20.66 19.29 -8.14
N GLN A 34 -21.85 18.86 -7.74
CA GLN A 34 -22.04 17.74 -6.80
C GLN A 34 -21.63 16.40 -7.43
N LEU A 35 -21.95 16.17 -8.70
CA LEU A 35 -21.51 14.97 -9.43
C LEU A 35 -19.98 14.92 -9.52
N ALA A 36 -19.34 16.03 -9.90
CA ALA A 36 -17.89 16.10 -9.95
C ALA A 36 -17.21 15.84 -8.60
N LEU A 37 -17.80 16.27 -7.48
CA LEU A 37 -17.31 15.98 -6.14
C LEU A 37 -17.47 14.51 -5.78
N LYS A 38 -18.60 13.89 -6.11
CA LYS A 38 -18.83 12.44 -5.91
C LYS A 38 -17.83 11.59 -6.69
N ASP A 39 -17.55 11.97 -7.94
CA ASP A 39 -16.56 11.25 -8.77
C ASP A 39 -15.15 11.36 -8.17
N LYS A 40 -14.76 12.54 -7.66
CA LYS A 40 -13.48 12.72 -6.98
C LYS A 40 -13.38 11.85 -5.71
N ILE A 41 -14.45 11.75 -4.93
CA ILE A 41 -14.51 10.86 -3.75
C ILE A 41 -14.32 9.42 -4.17
N LYS A 42 -15.02 8.96 -5.20
CA LYS A 42 -14.90 7.59 -5.72
C LYS A 42 -13.48 7.28 -6.22
N ILE A 43 -12.85 8.21 -6.93
CA ILE A 43 -11.46 8.07 -7.39
C ILE A 43 -10.51 7.95 -6.18
N SER A 44 -10.73 8.73 -5.13
CA SER A 44 -9.93 8.67 -3.91
C SER A 44 -10.10 7.34 -3.17
N ASP A 45 -11.31 6.78 -3.13
CA ASP A 45 -11.56 5.44 -2.56
C ASP A 45 -10.82 4.35 -3.34
N LEU A 46 -10.91 4.38 -4.66
CA LEU A 46 -10.19 3.43 -5.53
C LEU A 46 -8.68 3.48 -5.29
N LYS A 47 -8.11 4.68 -5.15
CA LYS A 47 -6.68 4.84 -4.83
C LYS A 47 -6.34 4.24 -3.46
N ALA A 48 -7.15 4.49 -2.44
CA ALA A 48 -6.95 3.91 -1.11
C ALA A 48 -7.00 2.37 -1.14
N ASP A 49 -7.89 1.79 -1.93
CA ASP A 49 -7.99 0.32 -2.06
C ASP A 49 -6.81 -0.28 -2.82
N ILE A 50 -6.26 0.41 -3.82
CA ILE A 50 -5.02 0.01 -4.49
C ILE A 50 -3.87 -0.04 -3.47
N TYR A 51 -3.72 0.97 -2.61
CA TYR A 51 -2.67 0.97 -1.58
C TYR A 51 -2.88 -0.12 -0.54
N LYS A 52 -4.11 -0.43 -0.13
CA LYS A 52 -4.42 -1.55 0.78
C LYS A 52 -4.03 -2.90 0.16
N SER A 53 -4.38 -3.13 -1.11
CA SER A 53 -3.99 -4.34 -1.84
C SER A 53 -2.47 -4.49 -1.90
N LYS A 54 -1.76 -3.41 -2.19
CA LYS A 54 -0.29 -3.39 -2.20
C LYS A 54 0.31 -3.72 -0.83
N ILE A 55 -0.24 -3.18 0.25
CA ILE A 55 0.18 -3.50 1.63
C ILE A 55 -0.02 -5.00 1.92
N THR A 56 -1.14 -5.58 1.48
CA THR A 56 -1.42 -7.01 1.67
C THR A 56 -0.37 -7.86 0.96
N GLN A 57 -0.01 -7.51 -0.28
CA GLN A 57 1.05 -8.20 -1.02
C GLN A 57 2.41 -8.07 -0.32
N LEU A 58 2.81 -6.86 0.09
CA LEU A 58 4.07 -6.63 0.80
C LEU A 58 4.14 -7.41 2.12
N ASN A 59 3.05 -7.55 2.85
CA ASN A 59 3.00 -8.37 4.06
C ASN A 59 3.21 -9.87 3.74
N ALA A 60 2.66 -10.37 2.63
CA ALA A 60 2.90 -11.74 2.19
C ALA A 60 4.38 -11.96 1.85
N ASP A 61 5.02 -11.01 1.16
CA ASP A 61 6.44 -11.05 0.82
C ASP A 61 7.31 -11.05 2.09
N ILE A 62 6.99 -10.25 3.11
CA ILE A 62 7.68 -10.25 4.41
C ILE A 62 7.59 -11.63 5.08
N VAL A 63 6.43 -12.25 5.05
CA VAL A 63 6.25 -13.61 5.61
C VAL A 63 7.09 -14.62 4.86
N GLN A 64 7.15 -14.55 3.53
CA GLN A 64 7.97 -15.42 2.70
C GLN A 64 9.47 -15.28 3.01
N ILE A 65 9.97 -14.04 3.08
CA ILE A 65 11.36 -13.75 3.47
C ILE A 65 11.65 -14.26 4.89
N GLY A 66 10.68 -14.13 5.81
CA GLY A 66 10.79 -14.67 7.17
C GLY A 66 11.00 -16.20 7.19
N LYS A 67 10.28 -16.93 6.33
CA LYS A 67 10.47 -18.40 6.17
C LYS A 67 11.84 -18.73 5.60
N GLN A 68 12.31 -18.00 4.58
CA GLN A 68 13.65 -18.19 4.02
C GLN A 68 14.74 -17.95 5.06
N LYS A 69 14.65 -16.87 5.83
CA LYS A 69 15.55 -16.55 6.93
C LYS A 69 15.60 -17.66 7.99
N GLN A 70 14.44 -18.22 8.33
CA GLN A 70 14.38 -19.34 9.28
C GLN A 70 15.03 -20.60 8.71
N ALA A 71 14.83 -20.89 7.43
CA ALA A 71 15.48 -22.01 6.76
C ALA A 71 17.02 -21.90 6.80
N GLU A 72 17.56 -20.70 6.54
CA GLU A 72 19.01 -20.45 6.62
C GLU A 72 19.54 -20.64 8.05
N ARG A 73 18.81 -20.17 9.07
CA ARG A 73 19.18 -20.42 10.48
C ARG A 73 19.26 -21.91 10.82
N VAL A 74 18.30 -22.71 10.33
CA VAL A 74 18.32 -24.17 10.54
C VAL A 74 19.55 -24.78 9.87
N LYS A 75 19.93 -24.34 8.66
CA LYS A 75 21.15 -24.79 7.98
C LYS A 75 22.41 -24.48 8.81
N ILE A 76 22.52 -23.27 9.36
CA ILE A 76 23.65 -22.90 10.24
C ILE A 76 23.76 -23.86 11.42
N VAL A 77 22.66 -24.11 12.13
CA VAL A 77 22.64 -25.04 13.27
C VAL A 77 23.07 -26.45 12.85
N THR A 78 22.64 -26.88 11.66
CA THR A 78 23.01 -28.20 11.13
C THR A 78 24.51 -28.26 10.82
N ILE A 79 25.07 -27.24 10.17
CA ILE A 79 26.51 -27.15 9.87
C ILE A 79 27.34 -27.17 11.15
N ILE A 80 26.98 -26.40 12.17
CA ILE A 80 27.68 -26.36 13.45
C ILE A 80 27.72 -27.79 14.06
N LYS A 81 26.58 -28.47 14.12
CA LYS A 81 26.52 -29.86 14.64
C LYS A 81 27.38 -30.82 13.82
N GLU A 82 27.40 -30.69 12.49
CA GLU A 82 28.22 -31.54 11.63
C GLU A 82 29.71 -31.27 11.82
N VAL A 83 30.10 -29.99 11.95
CA VAL A 83 31.47 -29.57 12.24
C VAL A 83 31.93 -30.15 13.58
N GLU A 84 31.14 -29.96 14.64
CA GLU A 84 31.43 -30.53 15.96
C GLU A 84 31.60 -32.04 15.91
N LYS A 85 30.68 -32.73 15.21
CA LYS A 85 30.78 -34.21 15.04
C LYS A 85 32.08 -34.59 14.33
N LYS A 86 32.47 -33.91 13.26
CA LYS A 86 33.70 -34.16 12.52
C LYS A 86 34.92 -33.89 13.39
N ILE A 87 34.97 -32.79 14.13
CA ILE A 87 36.06 -32.44 15.04
C ILE A 87 36.23 -33.52 16.11
N ASN A 88 35.13 -33.99 16.69
CA ASN A 88 35.16 -35.05 17.74
C ASN A 88 35.63 -36.39 17.21
N LEU A 89 35.63 -36.62 15.91
CA LEU A 89 36.16 -37.82 15.27
C LEU A 89 37.68 -37.74 15.00
N VAL A 90 38.23 -36.52 14.84
CA VAL A 90 39.64 -36.31 14.48
C VAL A 90 40.63 -37.02 15.45
N PRO A 91 40.47 -36.91 16.78
CA PRO A 91 41.39 -37.59 17.72
C PRO A 91 41.41 -39.14 17.57
N LYS A 92 40.32 -39.69 17.01
CA LYS A 92 40.15 -41.15 16.81
C LYS A 92 40.75 -41.67 15.52
N LEU A 93 41.24 -40.79 14.65
CA LEU A 93 41.85 -41.17 13.38
C LEU A 93 43.18 -41.85 13.64
N ASN A 94 43.39 -43.00 12.99
CA ASN A 94 44.70 -43.66 12.89
C ASN A 94 45.43 -43.12 11.65
N THR A 95 46.69 -43.50 11.47
CA THR A 95 47.54 -43.05 10.32
C THR A 95 46.86 -43.24 8.98
N LYS A 96 46.19 -44.40 8.77
CA LYS A 96 45.44 -44.66 7.53
C LYS A 96 44.24 -43.70 7.36
N GLY A 97 43.53 -43.41 8.44
CA GLY A 97 42.42 -42.43 8.44
C GLY A 97 42.91 -41.01 8.11
N ILE A 98 44.05 -40.61 8.66
CA ILE A 98 44.72 -39.35 8.37
C ILE A 98 45.10 -39.28 6.88
N ALA A 99 45.77 -40.31 6.36
CA ALA A 99 46.15 -40.39 4.95
C ALA A 99 44.94 -40.29 4.01
N ASN A 100 43.85 -41.02 4.32
CA ASN A 100 42.60 -40.99 3.56
C ASN A 100 41.95 -39.58 3.56
N TYR A 101 41.99 -38.89 4.71
CA TYR A 101 41.46 -37.50 4.78
C TYR A 101 42.21 -36.57 3.84
N TYR A 102 43.54 -36.56 3.88
CA TYR A 102 44.36 -35.74 3.00
C TYR A 102 44.20 -36.09 1.53
N GLN A 103 44.19 -37.39 1.19
CA GLN A 103 43.98 -37.87 -0.17
C GLN A 103 42.62 -37.40 -0.73
N ASN A 104 41.56 -37.53 0.06
CA ASN A 104 40.23 -37.14 -0.35
C ASN A 104 40.08 -35.62 -0.51
N ARG A 105 40.73 -34.86 0.37
CA ARG A 105 40.60 -33.40 0.36
C ARG A 105 41.41 -32.74 -0.78
N TYR A 106 42.63 -33.17 -0.94
CA TYR A 106 43.57 -32.55 -1.89
C TYR A 106 43.72 -33.28 -3.19
N LYS A 107 43.09 -34.47 -3.34
CA LYS A 107 43.21 -35.33 -4.55
C LYS A 107 44.65 -35.68 -4.90
N LEU A 108 45.54 -35.71 -3.91
CA LEU A 108 46.93 -35.99 -4.06
C LEU A 108 47.27 -37.35 -3.40
N PRO A 109 48.22 -38.12 -3.98
CA PRO A 109 48.68 -39.32 -3.33
C PRO A 109 49.38 -38.99 -1.99
N VAL A 110 49.04 -39.70 -0.94
CA VAL A 110 49.64 -39.51 0.37
C VAL A 110 50.51 -40.72 0.70
N THR A 111 51.77 -40.46 1.00
CA THR A 111 52.72 -41.53 1.35
C THR A 111 52.61 -41.84 2.85
N ILE A 112 52.30 -43.08 3.18
CA ILE A 112 52.31 -43.60 4.57
C ILE A 112 53.71 -44.13 4.81
N THR A 113 54.42 -43.59 5.79
CA THR A 113 55.74 -44.06 6.20
C THR A 113 55.62 -44.93 7.45
N GLN A 114 56.71 -45.60 7.83
CA GLN A 114 56.79 -46.36 9.05
C GLN A 114 56.52 -45.55 10.32
N TYR A 115 56.69 -44.22 10.25
CA TYR A 115 56.49 -43.30 11.35
C TYR A 115 55.23 -42.43 11.19
N GLY A 116 54.31 -42.80 10.31
CA GLY A 116 53.08 -42.09 10.07
C GLY A 116 52.99 -41.46 8.69
N VAL A 117 52.15 -40.43 8.53
CA VAL A 117 52.11 -39.58 7.34
C VAL A 117 53.31 -38.64 7.43
N ALA A 118 53.83 -38.09 6.34
CA ALA A 118 55.02 -37.21 6.30
C ALA A 118 55.06 -36.03 7.33
N LEU A 119 53.96 -35.82 8.05
CA LEU A 119 53.83 -35.00 9.26
C LEU A 119 53.60 -35.94 10.44
N SER A 120 54.06 -35.56 11.67
CA SER A 120 53.64 -36.31 12.85
C SER A 120 52.12 -36.39 12.95
N ASP A 121 51.57 -37.51 13.35
CA ASP A 121 50.11 -37.72 13.48
C ASP A 121 49.43 -36.60 14.30
N THR A 122 50.12 -36.07 15.29
CA THR A 122 49.62 -34.96 16.13
C THR A 122 49.45 -33.70 15.32
N ILE A 123 50.44 -33.28 14.52
CA ILE A 123 50.38 -32.09 13.66
C ILE A 123 49.34 -32.30 12.57
N ALA A 124 49.30 -33.49 11.95
CA ALA A 124 48.31 -33.80 10.94
C ALA A 124 46.86 -33.70 11.49
N LYS A 125 46.60 -34.18 12.70
CA LYS A 125 45.30 -34.07 13.37
C LYS A 125 44.92 -32.61 13.67
N LEU A 126 45.88 -31.78 14.12
CA LEU A 126 45.65 -30.34 14.32
C LEU A 126 45.25 -29.67 13.02
N ASN A 127 46.00 -29.87 11.94
CA ASN A 127 45.69 -29.31 10.62
C ASN A 127 44.31 -29.76 10.09
N ILE A 128 43.95 -31.02 10.32
CA ILE A 128 42.61 -31.55 9.95
C ILE A 128 41.53 -30.80 10.74
N LYS A 129 41.72 -30.64 12.04
CA LYS A 129 40.78 -29.91 12.90
C LYS A 129 40.61 -28.47 12.46
N GLU A 130 41.71 -27.74 12.30
CA GLU A 130 41.69 -26.32 11.83
C GLU A 130 41.02 -26.16 10.46
N THR A 131 41.26 -27.12 9.55
CA THR A 131 40.63 -27.10 8.23
C THR A 131 39.13 -27.31 8.32
N ILE A 132 38.64 -28.22 9.15
CA ILE A 132 37.22 -28.49 9.37
C ILE A 132 36.54 -27.25 10.00
N GLU A 133 37.19 -26.66 11.01
CA GLU A 133 36.69 -25.42 11.65
C GLU A 133 36.64 -24.28 10.66
N LYS A 134 37.68 -24.05 9.86
CA LYS A 134 37.71 -22.99 8.84
C LYS A 134 36.62 -23.16 7.81
N ASP A 135 36.43 -24.38 7.29
CA ASP A 135 35.39 -24.66 6.30
C ASP A 135 34.00 -24.42 6.91
N GLY A 136 33.78 -24.82 8.16
CA GLY A 136 32.54 -24.59 8.88
C GLY A 136 32.25 -23.10 9.07
N LEU A 137 33.25 -22.36 9.55
CA LEU A 137 33.14 -20.90 9.72
C LEU A 137 32.87 -20.16 8.41
N GLN A 138 33.49 -20.62 7.31
CA GLN A 138 33.25 -20.02 5.99
C GLN A 138 31.81 -20.23 5.55
N MET A 139 31.26 -21.43 5.71
CA MET A 139 29.85 -21.73 5.41
C MET A 139 28.89 -20.94 6.31
N GLU A 140 29.18 -20.86 7.61
CA GLU A 140 28.39 -20.08 8.56
C GLU A 140 28.39 -18.60 8.20
N LEU A 141 29.55 -18.06 7.81
CA LEU A 141 29.68 -16.65 7.39
C LEU A 141 28.82 -16.37 6.14
N GLU A 142 28.83 -17.27 5.16
CA GLU A 142 28.04 -17.10 3.94
C GLU A 142 26.54 -17.11 4.24
N LEU A 143 26.07 -18.05 5.05
CA LEU A 143 24.67 -18.12 5.46
C LEU A 143 24.26 -16.92 6.32
N THR A 144 25.16 -16.43 7.18
CA THR A 144 24.91 -15.24 8.00
C THR A 144 24.77 -13.98 7.12
N LYS A 145 25.59 -13.85 6.06
CA LYS A 145 25.42 -12.78 5.07
C LYS A 145 24.04 -12.84 4.38
N ASN A 146 23.58 -14.04 4.03
CA ASN A 146 22.23 -14.19 3.44
C ASN A 146 21.13 -13.78 4.44
N ILE A 147 21.26 -14.14 5.72
CA ILE A 147 20.32 -13.73 6.75
C ILE A 147 20.31 -12.20 6.91
N LEU A 148 21.45 -11.55 6.84
CA LEU A 148 21.56 -10.08 6.88
C LEU A 148 20.83 -9.46 5.69
N LEU A 149 21.09 -9.93 4.47
CA LEU A 149 20.42 -9.47 3.25
C LEU A 149 18.90 -9.62 3.34
N PHE A 150 18.41 -10.76 3.85
CA PHE A 150 16.98 -10.96 4.07
C PHE A 150 16.41 -9.97 5.11
N SER A 151 17.20 -9.62 6.13
CA SER A 151 16.79 -8.65 7.15
C SER A 151 16.68 -7.24 6.58
N GLU A 152 17.63 -6.84 5.75
CA GLU A 152 17.63 -5.56 5.04
C GLU A 152 16.43 -5.46 4.09
N ASN A 153 16.19 -6.50 3.30
CA ASN A 153 15.02 -6.56 2.41
C ASN A 153 13.70 -6.47 3.20
N GLN A 154 13.57 -7.14 4.35
CA GLN A 154 12.40 -7.01 5.20
C GLN A 154 12.19 -5.57 5.70
N ASN A 155 13.26 -4.86 6.04
CA ASN A 155 13.17 -3.47 6.50
C ASN A 155 12.70 -2.56 5.35
N ILE A 156 13.26 -2.70 4.15
CA ILE A 156 12.83 -1.95 2.95
C ILE A 156 11.33 -2.18 2.69
N LEU A 157 10.85 -3.42 2.79
CA LEU A 157 9.44 -3.73 2.61
C LEU A 157 8.56 -3.08 3.69
N LYS A 158 9.01 -3.08 4.95
CA LYS A 158 8.29 -2.41 6.06
C LYS A 158 8.21 -0.90 5.85
N ASP A 159 9.30 -0.27 5.43
CA ASP A 159 9.33 1.17 5.12
C ASP A 159 8.37 1.48 3.95
N THR A 160 8.33 0.62 2.94
CA THR A 160 7.38 0.73 1.84
C THR A 160 5.92 0.59 2.33
N ILE A 161 5.64 -0.27 3.31
CA ILE A 161 4.32 -0.39 3.92
C ILE A 161 3.95 0.90 4.66
N ILE A 162 4.88 1.49 5.41
CA ILE A 162 4.67 2.77 6.11
C ILE A 162 4.29 3.85 5.11
N LEU A 163 5.07 4.02 4.04
CA LEU A 163 4.77 4.98 2.97
C LEU A 163 3.38 4.76 2.34
N ASN A 164 2.98 3.51 2.08
CA ASN A 164 1.64 3.24 1.54
C ASN A 164 0.54 3.55 2.56
N LYS A 165 0.77 3.36 3.86
CA LYS A 165 -0.18 3.78 4.91
C LYS A 165 -0.33 5.29 4.97
N ASP A 166 0.76 6.04 4.86
CA ASP A 166 0.73 7.50 4.83
C ASP A 166 -0.04 8.01 3.61
N LEU A 167 0.15 7.38 2.45
CA LEU A 167 -0.64 7.68 1.25
C LEU A 167 -2.14 7.40 1.45
N ILE A 168 -2.52 6.35 2.18
CA ILE A 168 -3.93 6.10 2.54
C ILE A 168 -4.46 7.20 3.44
N ILE A 169 -3.71 7.67 4.42
CA ILE A 169 -4.09 8.77 5.31
C ILE A 169 -4.34 10.03 4.48
N ILE A 170 -3.41 10.41 3.60
CA ILE A 170 -3.56 11.56 2.70
C ILE A 170 -4.84 11.44 1.84
N GLN A 171 -5.13 10.24 1.30
CA GLN A 171 -6.36 10.04 0.54
C GLN A 171 -7.62 10.19 1.42
N LYS A 172 -7.59 9.69 2.66
CA LYS A 172 -8.69 9.85 3.61
C LYS A 172 -8.93 11.30 4.02
N ASP A 173 -7.87 12.05 4.26
CA ASP A 173 -7.97 13.49 4.57
C ASP A 173 -8.55 14.27 3.37
N SER A 174 -8.11 13.94 2.16
CA SER A 174 -8.68 14.47 0.93
C SER A 174 -10.18 14.16 0.81
N GLN A 175 -10.60 12.93 1.12
CA GLN A 175 -12.00 12.52 1.13
C GLN A 175 -12.82 13.33 2.13
N ILE A 176 -12.32 13.51 3.36
CA ILE A 176 -12.99 14.33 4.38
C ILE A 176 -13.20 15.76 3.85
N GLY A 177 -12.17 16.35 3.24
CA GLY A 177 -12.27 17.67 2.61
C GLY A 177 -13.33 17.75 1.50
N LEU A 178 -13.39 16.72 0.65
CA LEU A 178 -14.39 16.63 -0.44
C LEU A 178 -15.81 16.43 0.12
N HIS A 179 -15.99 15.61 1.16
CA HIS A 179 -17.29 15.43 1.83
C HIS A 179 -17.80 16.74 2.45
N LEU A 180 -16.93 17.51 3.10
CA LEU A 180 -17.27 18.82 3.65
C LEU A 180 -17.69 19.81 2.55
N GLN A 181 -17.02 19.78 1.39
CA GLN A 181 -17.40 20.58 0.24
C GLN A 181 -18.76 20.16 -0.34
N LEU A 182 -19.00 18.84 -0.44
CA LEU A 182 -20.26 18.28 -0.90
C LEU A 182 -21.40 18.67 0.04
N GLU A 183 -21.21 18.57 1.35
CA GLU A 183 -22.17 18.99 2.36
C GLU A 183 -22.52 20.48 2.24
N LYS A 184 -21.49 21.33 2.12
CA LYS A 184 -21.72 22.77 1.91
C LYS A 184 -22.51 23.05 0.61
N SER A 185 -22.23 22.33 -0.47
CA SER A 185 -22.93 22.43 -1.75
C SER A 185 -24.40 21.99 -1.61
N LEU A 186 -24.65 20.86 -0.96
CA LEU A 186 -25.99 20.36 -0.67
C LEU A 186 -26.80 21.33 0.18
N ASN A 187 -26.20 21.88 1.24
CA ASN A 187 -26.84 22.86 2.10
C ASN A 187 -27.21 24.17 1.35
N LYS A 188 -26.35 24.61 0.40
CA LYS A 188 -26.67 25.73 -0.49
C LYS A 188 -27.86 25.39 -1.39
N SER A 189 -27.88 24.20 -2.00
CA SER A 189 -28.97 23.74 -2.86
C SER A 189 -30.30 23.67 -2.11
N ILE A 190 -30.30 23.12 -0.89
CA ILE A 190 -31.49 23.04 -0.04
C ILE A 190 -32.02 24.42 0.31
N LYS A 191 -31.13 25.38 0.65
CA LYS A 191 -31.54 26.78 0.91
C LYS A 191 -32.14 27.42 -0.34
N ALA A 192 -31.50 27.25 -1.50
CA ALA A 192 -32.00 27.76 -2.77
C ALA A 192 -33.38 27.19 -3.13
N GLU A 193 -33.58 25.88 -2.91
CA GLU A 193 -34.85 25.22 -3.16
C GLU A 193 -35.96 25.70 -2.20
N LYS A 194 -35.65 25.89 -0.92
CA LYS A 194 -36.60 26.51 0.03
C LYS A 194 -36.98 27.91 -0.39
N THR A 195 -36.02 28.74 -0.80
CA THR A 195 -36.28 30.10 -1.29
C THR A 195 -37.12 30.04 -2.55
N LYS A 196 -36.82 29.17 -3.53
CA LYS A 196 -37.62 28.97 -4.74
C LYS A 196 -39.06 28.59 -4.41
N LYS A 197 -39.27 27.65 -3.49
CA LYS A 197 -40.60 27.22 -3.03
C LYS A 197 -41.38 28.38 -2.41
N THR A 198 -40.71 29.25 -1.63
CA THR A 198 -41.33 30.42 -1.04
C THR A 198 -41.70 31.44 -2.13
N ILE A 199 -40.82 31.72 -3.09
CA ILE A 199 -41.10 32.65 -4.22
C ILE A 199 -42.29 32.14 -5.02
N TRP A 200 -42.36 30.86 -5.35
CA TRP A 200 -43.48 30.26 -6.06
C TRP A 200 -44.80 30.38 -5.29
N LYS A 201 -44.78 30.19 -3.97
CA LYS A 201 -45.98 30.39 -3.11
C LYS A 201 -46.47 31.82 -3.13
N VAL A 202 -45.55 32.78 -3.05
CA VAL A 202 -45.89 34.22 -3.13
C VAL A 202 -46.41 34.60 -4.53
N ALA A 203 -45.73 34.16 -5.59
CA ALA A 203 -46.12 34.39 -6.97
C ALA A 203 -47.50 33.83 -7.28
N SER A 204 -47.79 32.59 -6.88
CA SER A 204 -49.13 32.00 -7.07
C SER A 204 -50.19 32.70 -6.25
N GLY A 205 -49.87 33.16 -5.02
CA GLY A 205 -50.79 33.97 -4.22
C GLY A 205 -51.15 35.29 -4.90
N ILE A 206 -50.16 36.00 -5.48
CA ILE A 206 -50.38 37.24 -6.22
C ILE A 206 -51.20 36.99 -7.48
N LEU A 207 -50.93 35.93 -8.22
CA LEU A 207 -51.70 35.55 -9.43
C LEU A 207 -53.16 35.22 -9.11
N LEU A 208 -53.41 34.50 -8.02
CA LEU A 208 -54.75 34.18 -7.56
C LEU A 208 -55.52 35.44 -7.08
N ALA A 209 -54.86 36.29 -6.31
CA ALA A 209 -55.46 37.53 -5.85
C ALA A 209 -55.73 38.53 -7.02
N GLY A 210 -54.79 38.66 -7.96
CA GLY A 210 -54.95 39.51 -9.14
C GLY A 210 -55.97 38.97 -10.13
N GLY A 211 -56.01 37.65 -10.36
CA GLY A 211 -57.02 36.98 -11.19
C GLY A 211 -58.43 37.05 -10.57
N GLY A 212 -58.54 36.89 -9.24
CA GLY A 212 -59.77 37.05 -8.53
C GLY A 212 -60.34 38.48 -8.59
N TYR A 213 -59.46 39.47 -8.47
CA TYR A 213 -59.87 40.89 -8.61
C TYR A 213 -60.39 41.19 -10.02
N TYR A 214 -59.79 40.60 -11.04
CA TYR A 214 -60.23 40.83 -12.45
C TYR A 214 -61.58 40.18 -12.77
N LEU A 215 -61.87 39.03 -12.12
CA LEU A 215 -63.16 38.35 -12.29
C LEU A 215 -64.32 39.03 -11.50
N VAL A 216 -64.00 39.78 -10.49
CA VAL A 216 -65.01 40.52 -9.69
C VAL A 216 -65.32 41.94 -10.24
N THR A 217 -64.38 42.53 -11.00
CA THR A 217 -64.51 43.92 -11.53
C THR A 217 -64.92 43.99 -13.00
N ASN A 218 -65.10 42.88 -13.72
CA ASN A 218 -65.66 42.75 -15.03
C ASN A 218 -66.92 41.84 -14.99
#